data_687b6ee311c48baa86d8d81460b383a5
#
_entry.id   687b6ee311c48baa86d8d81460b383a5
#
_cell.length_a   1.000
_cell.length_b   1.000
_cell.length_c   1.000
_cell.angle_alpha   90.00
_cell.angle_beta   90.00
_cell.angle_gamma   90.00
#
_symmetry.space_group_name_H-M   'P 1'
#
loop_
_entity.id
_entity.type
_entity.pdbx_description
1 polymer ?
#
loop_
_entity_poly.entity_id
_entity_poly.type
_entity_poly.pdbx_seq_one_letter_code
_entity_poly.pdbx_strand_id
1 'polypeptide(L)'
;LDAVEATLMGGVKAIQLREKDLSDYELVELGKKLRLLTSNYGARLFINSRADIAEQIGANGVHLTETSVHANEVKRNFPDLIVGVSTHSLEGAHLAETQGADYITFSPIYETPSKASYGPPQGLDSLRQVTQAVRLPVLALGGITLHRVPECLEHGAFGVALISDIWNSSHIKQHSFKYMQNFGGNTL
;
A
#
# COMPACT_ATOMS: atom_id res chain seq x y z
N LEU A 1 3.19 -4.23 17.42
CA LEU A 1 4.54 -4.17 16.82
C LEU A 1 5.04 -5.57 16.42
N ASP A 2 4.86 -6.58 17.26
CA ASP A 2 5.38 -7.94 17.05
C ASP A 2 4.92 -8.55 15.71
N ALA A 3 3.67 -8.35 15.34
CA ALA A 3 3.16 -8.84 14.06
C ALA A 3 3.77 -8.09 12.85
N VAL A 4 4.04 -6.79 12.99
CA VAL A 4 4.76 -6.03 11.95
C VAL A 4 6.20 -6.53 11.84
N GLU A 5 6.87 -6.75 12.96
CA GLU A 5 8.22 -7.32 12.96
C GLU A 5 8.26 -8.70 12.31
N ALA A 6 7.33 -9.60 12.67
CA ALA A 6 7.22 -10.90 12.01
C ALA A 6 7.00 -10.79 10.49
N THR A 7 6.22 -9.79 10.04
CA THR A 7 6.00 -9.49 8.61
C THR A 7 7.31 -9.04 7.93
N LEU A 8 8.05 -8.14 8.55
CA LEU A 8 9.35 -7.67 8.06
C LEU A 8 10.40 -8.79 8.02
N MET A 9 10.44 -9.64 9.06
CA MET A 9 11.28 -10.85 9.08
C MET A 9 10.94 -11.83 7.94
N GLY A 10 9.71 -11.80 7.44
CA GLY A 10 9.26 -12.52 6.24
C GLY A 10 9.72 -11.88 4.93
N GLY A 11 10.38 -10.72 4.97
CA GLY A 11 10.97 -10.05 3.81
C GLY A 11 10.13 -8.93 3.20
N VAL A 12 8.99 -8.58 3.78
CA VAL A 12 8.13 -7.48 3.29
C VAL A 12 8.89 -6.16 3.30
N LYS A 13 8.77 -5.37 2.23
CA LYS A 13 9.58 -4.17 1.98
C LYS A 13 8.84 -2.85 2.20
N ALA A 14 7.54 -2.89 2.43
CA ALA A 14 6.75 -1.70 2.69
C ALA A 14 5.65 -1.96 3.71
N ILE A 15 5.51 -1.06 4.67
CA ILE A 15 4.47 -1.06 5.71
C ILE A 15 3.71 0.25 5.61
N GLN A 16 2.36 0.17 5.66
CA GLN A 16 1.51 1.35 5.80
C GLN A 16 0.90 1.38 7.20
N LEU A 17 1.14 2.48 7.92
CA LEU A 17 0.45 2.78 9.18
C LEU A 17 -0.88 3.48 8.87
N ARG A 18 -1.99 2.81 9.19
CA ARG A 18 -3.34 3.33 8.99
C ARG A 18 -4.18 3.06 10.23
N GLU A 19 -4.15 4.03 11.14
CA GLU A 19 -4.98 4.07 12.34
C GLU A 19 -5.86 5.31 12.27
N LYS A 20 -7.18 5.13 12.39
CA LYS A 20 -8.16 6.21 12.25
C LYS A 20 -8.60 6.81 13.58
N ASP A 21 -8.42 6.03 14.65
CA ASP A 21 -8.98 6.33 15.96
C ASP A 21 -7.93 6.88 16.95
N LEU A 22 -6.66 6.95 16.52
CA LEU A 22 -5.58 7.53 17.31
C LEU A 22 -5.57 9.06 17.20
N SER A 23 -5.25 9.72 18.29
CA SER A 23 -4.88 11.14 18.30
C SER A 23 -3.58 11.36 17.52
N ASP A 24 -3.31 12.59 17.10
CA ASP A 24 -2.08 12.95 16.40
C ASP A 24 -0.82 12.59 17.20
N TYR A 25 -0.86 12.82 18.52
CA TYR A 25 0.24 12.44 19.40
C TYR A 25 0.50 10.93 19.42
N GLU A 26 -0.55 10.14 19.57
CA GLU A 26 -0.43 8.66 19.58
C GLU A 26 0.03 8.13 18.22
N LEU A 27 -0.45 8.73 17.12
CA LEU A 27 -0.05 8.36 15.76
C LEU A 27 1.44 8.66 15.53
N VAL A 28 1.92 9.81 16.00
CA VAL A 28 3.36 10.18 15.95
C VAL A 28 4.21 9.19 16.74
N GLU A 29 3.81 8.88 17.98
CA GLU A 29 4.59 7.97 18.83
C GLU A 29 4.62 6.54 18.29
N LEU A 30 3.50 6.03 17.76
CA LEU A 30 3.46 4.74 17.08
C LEU A 30 4.27 4.77 15.78
N GLY A 31 4.15 5.86 15.01
CA GLY A 31 4.87 6.06 13.76
C GLY A 31 6.39 6.06 13.95
N LYS A 32 6.93 6.73 14.99
CA LYS A 32 8.36 6.70 15.33
C LYS A 32 8.86 5.28 15.62
N LYS A 33 8.08 4.51 16.40
CA LYS A 33 8.42 3.11 16.70
C LYS A 33 8.44 2.25 15.44
N LEU A 34 7.45 2.40 14.56
CA LEU A 34 7.39 1.69 13.29
C LEU A 34 8.49 2.14 12.32
N ARG A 35 8.84 3.43 12.32
CA ARG A 35 9.94 3.95 11.48
C ARG A 35 11.28 3.35 11.85
N LEU A 36 11.57 3.27 13.16
CA LEU A 36 12.77 2.60 13.65
C LEU A 36 12.77 1.11 13.25
N LEU A 37 11.65 0.43 13.46
CA LEU A 37 11.50 -0.98 13.15
C LEU A 37 11.70 -1.23 11.64
N THR A 38 11.01 -0.49 10.77
CA THR A 38 11.14 -0.64 9.31
C THR A 38 12.55 -0.36 8.82
N SER A 39 13.25 0.62 9.42
CA SER A 39 14.64 0.93 9.10
C SER A 39 15.59 -0.24 9.37
N ASN A 40 15.42 -0.94 10.51
CA ASN A 40 16.23 -2.09 10.87
C ASN A 40 16.14 -3.25 9.86
N TYR A 41 15.02 -3.33 9.13
CA TYR A 41 14.78 -4.35 8.10
C TYR A 41 14.95 -3.83 6.66
N GLY A 42 15.40 -2.59 6.49
CA GLY A 42 15.52 -1.96 5.16
C GLY A 42 14.19 -1.86 4.42
N ALA A 43 13.09 -1.71 5.17
CA ALA A 43 11.75 -1.54 4.64
C ALA A 43 11.28 -0.08 4.72
N ARG A 44 10.32 0.28 3.87
CA ARG A 44 9.72 1.61 3.83
C ARG A 44 8.50 1.71 4.73
N LEU A 45 8.32 2.87 5.37
CA LEU A 45 7.12 3.22 6.12
C LEU A 45 6.34 4.28 5.36
N PHE A 46 5.04 4.05 5.19
CA PHE A 46 4.06 5.01 4.66
C PHE A 46 3.02 5.35 5.72
N ILE A 47 2.65 6.62 5.82
CA ILE A 47 1.58 7.07 6.72
C ILE A 47 0.32 7.32 5.90
N ASN A 48 -0.82 6.84 6.38
CA ASN A 48 -2.09 7.06 5.68
C ASN A 48 -2.55 8.52 5.82
N SER A 49 -2.75 9.22 4.72
CA SER A 49 -3.34 10.56 4.57
C SER A 49 -2.66 11.73 5.32
N ARG A 50 -1.70 11.49 6.18
CA ARG A 50 -1.05 12.50 7.04
C ARG A 50 0.39 12.73 6.60
N ALA A 51 0.57 13.56 5.55
CA ALA A 51 1.88 13.93 5.03
C ALA A 51 2.72 14.72 6.05
N ASP A 52 2.07 15.56 6.84
CA ASP A 52 2.68 16.31 7.94
C ASP A 52 3.32 15.38 8.99
N ILE A 53 2.61 14.33 9.40
CA ILE A 53 3.15 13.33 10.34
C ILE A 53 4.24 12.48 9.66
N ALA A 54 4.05 12.12 8.38
CA ALA A 54 5.06 11.37 7.63
C ALA A 54 6.41 12.12 7.62
N GLU A 55 6.39 13.41 7.31
CA GLU A 55 7.57 14.28 7.36
C GLU A 55 8.15 14.37 8.77
N GLN A 56 7.31 14.67 9.77
CA GLN A 56 7.72 14.84 11.16
C GLN A 56 8.48 13.64 11.73
N ILE A 57 8.10 12.42 11.36
CA ILE A 57 8.72 11.18 11.87
C ILE A 57 9.79 10.60 10.93
N GLY A 58 10.07 11.25 9.80
CA GLY A 58 10.99 10.76 8.78
C GLY A 58 10.52 9.47 8.12
N ALA A 59 9.19 9.29 7.91
CA ALA A 59 8.66 8.20 7.12
C ALA A 59 9.09 8.33 5.66
N ASN A 60 9.05 7.23 4.90
CA ASN A 60 9.46 7.24 3.49
C ASN A 60 8.41 7.89 2.59
N GLY A 61 7.15 7.94 3.03
CA GLY A 61 6.09 8.50 2.21
C GLY A 61 4.72 8.52 2.88
N VAL A 62 3.76 8.95 2.13
CA VAL A 62 2.35 9.01 2.50
C VAL A 62 1.51 8.23 1.48
N HIS A 63 0.45 7.59 1.96
CA HIS A 63 -0.54 6.95 1.11
C HIS A 63 -1.87 7.68 1.24
N LEU A 64 -2.29 8.33 0.16
CA LEU A 64 -3.50 9.15 0.09
C LEU A 64 -4.72 8.29 -0.25
N THR A 65 -5.87 8.65 0.28
CA THR A 65 -7.15 8.14 -0.19
C THR A 65 -7.64 8.98 -1.38
N GLU A 66 -8.57 8.47 -2.15
CA GLU A 66 -9.17 9.20 -3.28
C GLU A 66 -9.82 10.54 -2.88
N THR A 67 -10.21 10.67 -1.60
CA THR A 67 -10.85 11.88 -1.04
C THR A 67 -9.91 12.74 -0.18
N SER A 68 -8.62 12.38 -0.12
CA SER A 68 -7.59 13.16 0.58
C SER A 68 -7.17 14.39 -0.24
N VAL A 69 -6.21 15.15 0.29
CA VAL A 69 -5.50 16.17 -0.49
C VAL A 69 -4.87 15.56 -1.75
N HIS A 70 -4.73 16.36 -2.79
CA HIS A 70 -4.17 15.90 -4.07
C HIS A 70 -2.67 15.61 -3.98
N ALA A 71 -2.19 14.63 -4.76
CA ALA A 71 -0.78 14.24 -4.77
C ALA A 71 0.16 15.42 -5.13
N ASN A 72 -0.23 16.28 -6.06
CA ASN A 72 0.54 17.46 -6.45
C ASN A 72 0.69 18.50 -5.32
N GLU A 73 -0.27 18.59 -4.42
CA GLU A 73 -0.18 19.46 -3.24
C GLU A 73 0.82 18.89 -2.23
N VAL A 74 0.77 17.58 -1.99
CA VAL A 74 1.73 16.90 -1.12
C VAL A 74 3.15 17.04 -1.70
N LYS A 75 3.33 16.77 -3.00
CA LYS A 75 4.64 16.90 -3.68
C LYS A 75 5.23 18.31 -3.59
N ARG A 76 4.39 19.34 -3.62
CA ARG A 76 4.84 20.73 -3.49
C ARG A 76 5.30 21.06 -2.07
N ASN A 77 4.57 20.59 -1.06
CA ASN A 77 4.83 20.92 0.34
C ASN A 77 5.86 19.97 1.00
N PHE A 78 5.96 18.73 0.51
CA PHE A 78 6.79 17.64 1.04
C PHE A 78 7.48 16.90 -0.12
N PRO A 79 8.42 17.53 -0.83
CA PRO A 79 8.97 17.01 -2.09
C PRO A 79 9.72 15.68 -1.95
N ASP A 80 10.24 15.38 -0.77
CA ASP A 80 11.01 14.15 -0.51
C ASP A 80 10.12 12.94 -0.19
N LEU A 81 8.82 13.14 0.08
CA LEU A 81 7.91 12.03 0.35
C LEU A 81 7.52 11.29 -0.93
N ILE A 82 7.56 9.97 -0.85
CA ILE A 82 6.92 9.09 -1.83
C ILE A 82 5.41 9.18 -1.63
N VAL A 83 4.66 9.45 -2.69
CA VAL A 83 3.21 9.62 -2.64
C VAL A 83 2.51 8.47 -3.34
N GLY A 84 1.81 7.64 -2.56
CA GLY A 84 0.88 6.65 -3.09
C GLY A 84 -0.55 7.15 -3.05
N VAL A 85 -1.39 6.68 -3.97
CA VAL A 85 -2.81 7.04 -4.03
C VAL A 85 -3.68 5.78 -4.18
N SER A 86 -4.75 5.69 -3.39
CA SER A 86 -5.80 4.69 -3.59
C SER A 86 -6.66 5.06 -4.78
N THR A 87 -6.89 4.12 -5.70
CA THR A 87 -7.73 4.33 -6.87
C THR A 87 -8.75 3.19 -7.03
N HIS A 88 -9.90 3.51 -7.62
CA HIS A 88 -11.02 2.58 -7.79
C HIS A 88 -11.59 2.60 -9.22
N SER A 89 -11.00 3.37 -10.11
CA SER A 89 -11.39 3.48 -11.52
C SER A 89 -10.18 3.81 -12.40
N LEU A 90 -10.33 3.64 -13.71
CA LEU A 90 -9.32 4.05 -14.68
C LEU A 90 -9.09 5.57 -14.66
N GLU A 91 -10.16 6.33 -14.51
CA GLU A 91 -10.12 7.80 -14.42
C GLU A 91 -9.34 8.24 -13.18
N GLY A 92 -9.59 7.59 -12.02
CA GLY A 92 -8.86 7.83 -10.78
C GLY A 92 -7.37 7.53 -10.93
N ALA A 93 -7.01 6.45 -11.65
CA ALA A 93 -5.62 6.10 -11.93
C ALA A 93 -4.91 7.16 -12.80
N HIS A 94 -5.55 7.63 -13.87
CA HIS A 94 -5.04 8.73 -14.71
C HIS A 94 -4.91 10.05 -13.94
N LEU A 95 -5.88 10.35 -13.09
CA LEU A 95 -5.84 11.55 -12.26
C LEU A 95 -4.64 11.50 -11.29
N ALA A 96 -4.44 10.36 -10.61
CA ALA A 96 -3.31 10.17 -9.72
C ALA A 96 -1.95 10.34 -10.46
N GLU A 97 -1.82 9.77 -11.66
CA GLU A 97 -0.64 9.93 -12.51
C GLU A 97 -0.42 11.40 -12.87
N THR A 98 -1.46 12.09 -13.36
CA THR A 98 -1.39 13.51 -13.74
C THR A 98 -1.00 14.41 -12.57
N GLN A 99 -1.42 14.04 -11.35
CA GLN A 99 -1.09 14.75 -10.12
C GLN A 99 0.30 14.41 -9.57
N GLY A 100 1.05 13.50 -10.22
CA GLY A 100 2.43 13.18 -9.85
C GLY A 100 2.54 12.19 -8.69
N ALA A 101 1.58 11.29 -8.51
CA ALA A 101 1.74 10.15 -7.62
C ALA A 101 2.93 9.28 -8.05
N ASP A 102 3.59 8.62 -7.11
CA ASP A 102 4.72 7.71 -7.39
C ASP A 102 4.24 6.26 -7.58
N TYR A 103 3.12 5.90 -7.02
CA TYR A 103 2.45 4.60 -7.22
C TYR A 103 0.96 4.71 -6.88
N ILE A 104 0.19 3.73 -7.30
CA ILE A 104 -1.22 3.61 -6.93
C ILE A 104 -1.53 2.23 -6.34
N THR A 105 -2.55 2.17 -5.48
CA THR A 105 -3.25 0.91 -5.22
C THR A 105 -4.55 0.90 -6.01
N PHE A 106 -4.85 -0.22 -6.67
CA PHE A 106 -6.11 -0.42 -7.39
C PHE A 106 -6.97 -1.47 -6.68
N SER A 107 -8.20 -1.11 -6.31
CA SER A 107 -9.02 -1.95 -5.41
C SER A 107 -10.53 -1.72 -5.54
N PRO A 108 -11.35 -2.69 -5.07
CA PRO A 108 -10.97 -4.06 -4.70
C PRO A 108 -10.87 -4.97 -5.93
N ILE A 109 -9.84 -5.84 -6.00
CA ILE A 109 -9.72 -6.78 -7.13
C ILE A 109 -10.70 -7.94 -6.98
N TYR A 110 -10.84 -8.48 -5.77
CA TYR A 110 -11.77 -9.55 -5.44
C TYR A 110 -12.75 -9.11 -4.35
N GLU A 111 -13.83 -9.86 -4.20
CA GLU A 111 -14.75 -9.65 -3.09
C GLU A 111 -14.03 -9.67 -1.75
N THR A 112 -14.37 -8.71 -0.91
CA THR A 112 -13.83 -8.60 0.45
C THR A 112 -14.87 -7.95 1.36
N PRO A 113 -15.08 -8.49 2.59
CA PRO A 113 -16.07 -7.94 3.53
C PRO A 113 -15.86 -6.45 3.82
N SER A 114 -14.62 -6.00 3.88
CA SER A 114 -14.26 -4.61 4.18
C SER A 114 -14.67 -3.61 3.08
N LYS A 115 -15.03 -4.08 1.89
CA LYS A 115 -15.41 -3.25 0.74
C LYS A 115 -16.80 -3.57 0.17
N ALA A 116 -17.56 -4.47 0.80
CA ALA A 116 -18.89 -4.90 0.32
C ALA A 116 -19.87 -3.73 0.13
N SER A 117 -19.75 -2.65 0.90
CA SER A 117 -20.59 -1.44 0.78
C SER A 117 -20.22 -0.53 -0.40
N TYR A 118 -19.09 -0.75 -1.08
CA TYR A 118 -18.59 0.11 -2.16
C TYR A 118 -18.89 -0.43 -3.56
N GLY A 119 -19.66 -1.49 -3.66
CA GLY A 119 -20.02 -2.11 -4.94
C GLY A 119 -19.25 -3.39 -5.27
N PRO A 120 -19.44 -3.95 -6.48
CA PRO A 120 -18.76 -5.16 -6.91
C PRO A 120 -17.24 -4.96 -7.03
N PRO A 121 -16.44 -6.06 -6.99
CA PRO A 121 -15.01 -5.97 -7.22
C PRO A 121 -14.71 -5.50 -8.64
N GLN A 122 -13.57 -4.83 -8.82
CA GLN A 122 -13.09 -4.34 -10.11
C GLN A 122 -12.68 -5.48 -11.05
N GLY A 123 -12.18 -6.57 -10.49
CA GLY A 123 -11.73 -7.74 -11.23
C GLY A 123 -10.37 -7.57 -11.92
N LEU A 124 -9.91 -8.68 -12.50
CA LEU A 124 -8.60 -8.75 -13.16
C LEU A 124 -8.57 -8.00 -14.51
N ASP A 125 -9.67 -7.99 -15.24
CA ASP A 125 -9.74 -7.26 -16.52
C ASP A 125 -9.57 -5.75 -16.33
N SER A 126 -10.23 -5.18 -15.31
CA SER A 126 -10.04 -3.77 -14.96
C SER A 126 -8.62 -3.49 -14.45
N LEU A 127 -8.04 -4.42 -13.69
CA LEU A 127 -6.63 -4.32 -13.29
C LEU A 127 -5.72 -4.24 -14.51
N ARG A 128 -5.90 -5.12 -15.50
CA ARG A 128 -5.14 -5.11 -16.75
C ARG A 128 -5.31 -3.79 -17.52
N GLN A 129 -6.53 -3.29 -17.62
CA GLN A 129 -6.78 -2.01 -18.27
C GLN A 129 -6.00 -0.87 -17.60
N VAL A 130 -6.05 -0.79 -16.28
CA VAL A 130 -5.33 0.24 -15.51
C VAL A 130 -3.81 0.09 -15.67
N THR A 131 -3.27 -1.12 -15.53
CA THR A 131 -1.81 -1.35 -15.64
C THR A 131 -1.26 -1.06 -17.03
N GLN A 132 -2.08 -1.16 -18.08
CA GLN A 132 -1.71 -0.80 -19.45
C GLN A 132 -1.86 0.70 -19.75
N ALA A 133 -2.73 1.39 -19.01
CA ALA A 133 -3.08 2.78 -19.27
C ALA A 133 -2.18 3.78 -18.54
N VAL A 134 -1.63 3.43 -17.37
CA VAL A 134 -0.74 4.30 -16.59
C VAL A 134 0.68 3.75 -16.56
N ARG A 135 1.64 4.65 -16.35
CA ARG A 135 3.07 4.29 -16.19
C ARG A 135 3.47 4.06 -14.74
N LEU A 136 2.58 4.36 -13.81
CA LEU A 136 2.80 4.20 -12.38
C LEU A 136 2.84 2.71 -12.00
N PRO A 137 3.67 2.32 -11.01
CA PRO A 137 3.52 1.02 -10.36
C PRO A 137 2.13 0.88 -9.77
N VAL A 138 1.41 -0.20 -10.14
CA VAL A 138 0.06 -0.51 -9.66
C VAL A 138 0.13 -1.67 -8.68
N LEU A 139 -0.29 -1.44 -7.44
CA LEU A 139 -0.42 -2.49 -6.44
C LEU A 139 -1.88 -2.97 -6.37
N ALA A 140 -2.10 -4.26 -6.62
CA ALA A 140 -3.43 -4.86 -6.48
C ALA A 140 -3.81 -5.01 -5.00
N LEU A 141 -5.03 -4.61 -4.63
CA LEU A 141 -5.54 -4.66 -3.26
C LEU A 141 -6.99 -5.15 -3.23
N GLY A 142 -7.38 -5.80 -2.16
CA GLY A 142 -8.75 -6.25 -1.89
C GLY A 142 -8.99 -7.72 -2.26
N GLY A 143 -9.22 -8.53 -1.23
CA GLY A 143 -9.47 -9.96 -1.35
C GLY A 143 -8.29 -10.78 -1.88
N ILE A 144 -7.07 -10.22 -1.84
CA ILE A 144 -5.85 -10.90 -2.29
C ILE A 144 -5.46 -11.95 -1.26
N THR A 145 -5.21 -13.16 -1.74
CA THR A 145 -4.66 -14.30 -0.99
C THR A 145 -3.44 -14.83 -1.72
N LEU A 146 -2.62 -15.65 -1.07
CA LEU A 146 -1.36 -16.11 -1.63
C LEU A 146 -1.50 -16.73 -3.04
N HIS A 147 -2.53 -17.53 -3.27
CA HIS A 147 -2.76 -18.18 -4.56
C HIS A 147 -3.29 -17.23 -5.66
N ARG A 148 -3.75 -16.03 -5.31
CA ARG A 148 -4.22 -14.99 -6.23
C ARG A 148 -3.10 -14.03 -6.70
N VAL A 149 -1.93 -14.08 -6.05
CA VAL A 149 -0.81 -13.21 -6.43
C VAL A 149 -0.35 -13.42 -7.87
N PRO A 150 -0.11 -14.68 -8.34
CA PRO A 150 0.35 -14.89 -9.72
C PRO A 150 -0.57 -14.26 -10.76
N GLU A 151 -1.89 -14.44 -10.64
CA GLU A 151 -2.83 -13.88 -11.61
C GLU A 151 -2.88 -12.35 -11.57
N CYS A 152 -2.68 -11.71 -10.42
CA CYS A 152 -2.55 -10.25 -10.36
C CYS A 152 -1.30 -9.77 -11.11
N LEU A 153 -0.16 -10.47 -10.95
CA LEU A 153 1.09 -10.16 -11.65
C LEU A 153 0.97 -10.38 -13.15
N GLU A 154 0.31 -11.45 -13.61
CA GLU A 154 0.01 -11.72 -15.01
C GLU A 154 -0.88 -10.63 -15.66
N HIS A 155 -1.67 -9.92 -14.85
CA HIS A 155 -2.47 -8.77 -15.28
C HIS A 155 -1.74 -7.43 -15.12
N GLY A 156 -0.41 -7.46 -14.94
CA GLY A 156 0.46 -6.30 -14.96
C GLY A 156 0.61 -5.58 -13.62
N ALA A 157 0.06 -6.12 -12.52
CA ALA A 157 0.32 -5.53 -11.22
C ALA A 157 1.82 -5.58 -10.90
N PHE A 158 2.37 -4.48 -10.40
CA PHE A 158 3.74 -4.40 -9.90
C PHE A 158 3.92 -5.22 -8.61
N GLY A 159 2.87 -5.31 -7.82
CA GLY A 159 2.84 -6.02 -6.56
C GLY A 159 1.44 -6.08 -5.97
N VAL A 160 1.35 -6.49 -4.71
CA VAL A 160 0.09 -6.56 -3.97
C VAL A 160 0.17 -5.84 -2.64
N ALA A 161 -0.96 -5.31 -2.18
CA ALA A 161 -1.12 -4.78 -0.83
C ALA A 161 -2.11 -5.66 -0.04
N LEU A 162 -1.78 -5.98 1.19
CA LEU A 162 -2.47 -6.97 2.01
C LEU A 162 -2.73 -6.43 3.42
N ILE A 163 -3.81 -6.87 4.04
CA ILE A 163 -4.10 -6.65 5.46
C ILE A 163 -4.48 -7.98 6.11
N SER A 164 -5.72 -8.42 5.91
CA SER A 164 -6.33 -9.53 6.65
C SER A 164 -5.63 -10.88 6.43
N ASP A 165 -5.15 -11.16 5.22
CA ASP A 165 -4.52 -12.46 4.94
C ASP A 165 -3.19 -12.63 5.70
N ILE A 166 -2.47 -11.55 5.94
CA ILE A 166 -1.28 -11.55 6.79
C ILE A 166 -1.66 -11.60 8.27
N TRP A 167 -2.57 -10.71 8.72
CA TRP A 167 -2.94 -10.59 10.12
C TRP A 167 -3.65 -11.82 10.69
N ASN A 168 -4.43 -12.54 9.88
CA ASN A 168 -5.15 -13.73 10.31
C ASN A 168 -4.29 -15.00 10.30
N SER A 169 -3.05 -14.92 9.85
CA SER A 169 -2.13 -16.06 9.84
C SER A 169 -1.58 -16.36 11.24
N SER A 170 -1.64 -17.60 11.67
CA SER A 170 -0.97 -18.07 12.90
C SER A 170 0.57 -18.08 12.77
N HIS A 171 1.11 -17.96 11.55
CA HIS A 171 2.54 -18.00 11.24
C HIS A 171 2.93 -16.84 10.33
N ILE A 172 2.75 -15.60 10.80
CA ILE A 172 2.91 -14.36 10.02
C ILE A 172 4.24 -14.32 9.25
N LYS A 173 5.38 -14.59 9.89
CA LYS A 173 6.70 -14.58 9.23
C LYS A 173 6.77 -15.52 8.04
N GLN A 174 6.36 -16.78 8.23
CA GLN A 174 6.42 -17.79 7.17
C GLN A 174 5.42 -17.48 6.04
N HIS A 175 4.24 -16.97 6.41
CA HIS A 175 3.23 -16.57 5.45
C HIS A 175 3.70 -15.39 4.61
N SER A 176 4.27 -14.36 5.22
CA SER A 176 4.89 -13.22 4.54
C SER A 176 6.03 -13.66 3.61
N PHE A 177 6.88 -14.57 4.06
CA PHE A 177 7.95 -15.12 3.23
C PHE A 177 7.41 -15.81 1.96
N LYS A 178 6.33 -16.58 2.05
CA LYS A 178 5.69 -17.20 0.87
C LYS A 178 5.18 -16.16 -0.12
N TYR A 179 4.64 -15.03 0.38
CA TYR A 179 4.28 -13.91 -0.51
C TYR A 179 5.50 -13.37 -1.25
N MET A 180 6.59 -13.12 -0.55
CA MET A 180 7.81 -12.56 -1.13
C MET A 180 8.45 -13.45 -2.20
N GLN A 181 8.25 -14.76 -2.17
CA GLN A 181 8.71 -15.69 -3.20
C GLN A 181 8.09 -15.42 -4.59
N ASN A 182 6.95 -14.74 -4.66
CA ASN A 182 6.31 -14.38 -5.94
C ASN A 182 6.98 -13.19 -6.63
N PHE A 183 7.82 -12.41 -5.95
CA PHE A 183 8.30 -11.12 -6.45
C PHE A 183 9.76 -11.13 -6.93
N GLY A 184 10.46 -12.24 -6.91
CA GLY A 184 11.73 -12.48 -7.61
C GLY A 184 12.81 -11.38 -7.59
N GLY A 185 12.82 -10.52 -6.56
CA GLY A 185 13.77 -9.41 -6.42
C GLY A 185 13.29 -8.04 -6.90
N ASN A 186 12.05 -7.88 -7.34
CA ASN A 186 11.47 -6.58 -7.63
C ASN A 186 11.20 -5.82 -6.31
N THR A 187 11.95 -4.76 -6.07
CA THR A 187 11.72 -3.80 -4.98
C THR A 187 11.32 -2.46 -5.55
N LEU A 188 10.30 -1.82 -4.93
CA LEU A 188 9.96 -0.41 -5.19
C LEU A 188 11.12 0.51 -4.82
#